data_6f50b6d99f23e1babc67791843cab880
#
_entry.id   6f50b6d99f23e1babc67791843cab880
#
_cell.length_a   1.000
_cell.length_b   1.000
_cell.length_c   1.000
_cell.angle_alpha   90.00
_cell.angle_beta   90.00
_cell.angle_gamma   90.00
#
_symmetry.space_group_name_H-M   'P 1'
#
loop_
_entity.id
_entity.type
_entity.pdbx_description
1 polymer ?
#
loop_
_entity_poly.entity_id
_entity_poly.type
_entity_poly.pdbx_seq_one_letter_code
_entity_poly.pdbx_strand_id
1 'polypeptide(L)'
;MKDTLMILGANTLQIPLIERANQLGYNTLVISPNREEPGHKISKYSEYYDIRDEINIVKLAEKYNICGVITDQTDLPVRTIAYVAEKMELPGNDYSVACLFTDKFLMRERCKELGIKTLKYKLC
;
A
#
# COMPACT_ATOMS: atom_id res chain seq x y z
N MET A 1 -10.51 -5.13 -22.23
CA MET A 1 -9.41 -5.52 -21.34
C MET A 1 -9.75 -5.09 -19.92
N LYS A 2 -9.53 -5.95 -18.94
CA LYS A 2 -9.76 -5.60 -17.55
C LYS A 2 -8.56 -4.82 -17.00
N ASP A 3 -8.85 -3.78 -16.25
CA ASP A 3 -7.81 -2.99 -15.57
C ASP A 3 -7.13 -3.80 -14.46
N THR A 4 -5.86 -3.56 -14.24
CA THR A 4 -5.08 -4.23 -13.19
C THR A 4 -5.00 -3.37 -11.94
N LEU A 5 -5.48 -3.91 -10.83
CA LEU A 5 -5.40 -3.28 -9.50
C LEU A 5 -4.30 -3.95 -8.69
N MET A 6 -3.32 -3.17 -8.23
CA MET A 6 -2.26 -3.65 -7.36
C MET A 6 -2.70 -3.62 -5.90
N ILE A 7 -2.50 -4.73 -5.20
CA ILE A 7 -2.83 -4.89 -3.77
C ILE A 7 -1.56 -5.29 -3.03
N LEU A 8 -1.14 -4.48 -2.08
CA LEU A 8 0.03 -4.76 -1.24
C LEU A 8 -0.39 -5.47 0.03
N GLY A 9 -0.02 -6.75 0.12
CA GLY A 9 -0.36 -7.66 1.20
C GLY A 9 -1.26 -8.81 0.72
N ALA A 10 -1.05 -9.99 1.29
CA ALA A 10 -1.72 -11.22 0.88
C ALA A 10 -2.18 -12.10 2.04
N ASN A 11 -2.14 -11.59 3.28
CA ASN A 11 -2.51 -12.37 4.46
C ASN A 11 -4.03 -12.60 4.54
N THR A 12 -4.45 -13.43 5.49
CA THR A 12 -5.85 -13.81 5.68
C THR A 12 -6.79 -12.60 5.84
N LEU A 13 -6.35 -11.53 6.51
CA LEU A 13 -7.18 -10.36 6.74
C LEU A 13 -7.42 -9.53 5.46
N GLN A 14 -6.58 -9.73 4.44
CA GLN A 14 -6.69 -9.03 3.15
C GLN A 14 -7.49 -9.80 2.09
N ILE A 15 -7.88 -11.04 2.39
CA ILE A 15 -8.71 -11.85 1.49
C ILE A 15 -9.99 -11.12 1.06
N PRO A 16 -10.79 -10.50 1.95
CA PRO A 16 -12.01 -9.80 1.54
C PRO A 16 -11.76 -8.68 0.53
N LEU A 17 -10.66 -7.94 0.67
CA LEU A 17 -10.27 -6.89 -0.28
C LEU A 17 -9.99 -7.46 -1.67
N ILE A 18 -9.20 -8.55 -1.73
CA ILE A 18 -8.83 -9.20 -3.00
C ILE A 18 -10.08 -9.80 -3.67
N GLU A 19 -10.93 -10.48 -2.91
CA GLU A 19 -12.19 -11.05 -3.41
C GLU A 19 -13.10 -9.94 -3.96
N ARG A 20 -13.22 -8.83 -3.26
CA ARG A 20 -14.05 -7.71 -3.72
C ARG A 20 -13.52 -7.10 -5.02
N ALA A 21 -12.21 -6.94 -5.14
CA ALA A 21 -11.59 -6.47 -6.38
C ALA A 21 -11.86 -7.42 -7.56
N ASN A 22 -11.74 -8.73 -7.32
CA ASN A 22 -12.05 -9.75 -8.31
C ASN A 22 -13.55 -9.68 -8.74
N GLN A 23 -14.47 -9.54 -7.79
CA GLN A 23 -15.91 -9.41 -8.05
C GLN A 23 -16.26 -8.18 -8.88
N LEU A 24 -15.52 -7.08 -8.66
CA LEU A 24 -15.70 -5.84 -9.43
C LEU A 24 -15.09 -5.92 -10.83
N GLY A 25 -14.43 -7.01 -11.17
CA GLY A 25 -13.91 -7.28 -12.51
C GLY A 25 -12.48 -6.82 -12.76
N TYR A 26 -11.74 -6.42 -11.72
CA TYR A 26 -10.31 -6.10 -11.87
C TYR A 26 -9.47 -7.37 -12.05
N ASN A 27 -8.37 -7.23 -12.78
CA ASN A 27 -7.26 -8.17 -12.65
C ASN A 27 -6.48 -7.79 -11.38
N THR A 28 -6.43 -8.67 -10.40
CA THR A 28 -5.71 -8.38 -9.15
C THR A 28 -4.24 -8.77 -9.28
N LEU A 29 -3.35 -7.84 -8.95
CA LEU A 29 -1.91 -8.07 -8.81
C LEU A 29 -1.58 -7.98 -7.32
N VAL A 30 -1.35 -9.10 -6.68
CA VAL A 30 -1.06 -9.17 -5.23
C VAL A 30 0.44 -9.30 -5.00
N ILE A 31 0.96 -8.47 -4.12
CA ILE A 31 2.39 -8.44 -3.78
C ILE A 31 2.57 -8.65 -2.29
N SER A 32 3.36 -9.62 -1.91
CA SER A 32 3.86 -9.82 -0.55
C SER A 32 5.13 -10.67 -0.58
N PRO A 33 5.98 -10.62 0.46
CA PRO A 33 7.22 -11.40 0.47
C PRO A 33 6.99 -12.89 0.70
N ASN A 34 5.88 -13.27 1.31
CA ASN A 34 5.60 -14.65 1.69
C ASN A 34 4.69 -15.35 0.67
N ARG A 35 5.25 -16.30 -0.08
CA ARG A 35 4.56 -17.08 -1.11
C ARG A 35 3.41 -17.92 -0.59
N GLU A 36 3.42 -18.27 0.69
CA GLU A 36 2.41 -19.15 1.32
C GLU A 36 1.16 -18.38 1.75
N GLU A 37 1.18 -17.05 1.70
CA GLU A 37 0.02 -16.26 2.08
C GLU A 37 -1.17 -16.52 1.15
N PRO A 38 -2.39 -16.65 1.72
CA PRO A 38 -3.56 -17.13 0.96
C PRO A 38 -4.03 -16.20 -0.16
N GLY A 39 -3.72 -14.89 -0.07
CA GLY A 39 -4.08 -13.92 -1.10
C GLY A 39 -3.51 -14.24 -2.47
N HIS A 40 -2.33 -14.88 -2.53
CA HIS A 40 -1.71 -15.29 -3.78
C HIS A 40 -2.50 -16.37 -4.54
N LYS A 41 -3.30 -17.15 -3.82
CA LYS A 41 -4.10 -18.24 -4.42
C LYS A 41 -5.35 -17.75 -5.15
N ILE A 42 -5.82 -16.54 -4.80
CA ILE A 42 -7.06 -15.97 -5.34
C ILE A 42 -6.81 -14.75 -6.25
N SER A 43 -5.56 -14.31 -6.37
CA SER A 43 -5.18 -13.22 -7.26
C SER A 43 -4.98 -13.69 -8.70
N LYS A 44 -5.13 -12.78 -9.65
CA LYS A 44 -4.82 -13.05 -11.07
C LYS A 44 -3.31 -13.13 -11.29
N TYR A 45 -2.57 -12.21 -10.67
CA TYR A 45 -1.11 -12.14 -10.73
C TYR A 45 -0.53 -12.06 -9.33
N SER A 46 0.61 -12.67 -9.12
CA SER A 46 1.36 -12.64 -7.86
C SER A 46 2.82 -12.28 -8.12
N GLU A 47 3.33 -11.39 -7.29
CA GLU A 47 4.76 -11.05 -7.25
C GLU A 47 5.23 -11.07 -5.79
N TYR A 48 6.49 -11.43 -5.57
CA TYR A 48 7.01 -11.72 -4.23
C TYR A 48 8.13 -10.74 -3.88
N TYR A 49 7.74 -9.63 -3.26
CA TYR A 49 8.63 -8.55 -2.84
C TYR A 49 8.23 -8.06 -1.46
N ASP A 50 9.18 -7.48 -0.75
CA ASP A 50 8.88 -6.71 0.46
C ASP A 50 7.97 -5.54 0.08
N ILE A 51 6.83 -5.41 0.77
CA ILE A 51 5.85 -4.35 0.50
C ILE A 51 6.35 -2.94 0.84
N ARG A 52 7.54 -2.82 1.43
CA ARG A 52 8.24 -1.55 1.69
C ARG A 52 9.26 -1.19 0.59
N ASP A 53 9.47 -2.07 -0.37
CA ASP A 53 10.43 -1.88 -1.47
C ASP A 53 9.83 -1.00 -2.57
N GLU A 54 9.79 0.30 -2.32
CA GLU A 54 9.19 1.31 -3.19
C GLU A 54 9.70 1.22 -4.63
N ILE A 55 11.00 1.04 -4.80
CA ILE A 55 11.67 1.06 -6.11
C ILE A 55 11.24 -0.12 -6.98
N ASN A 56 11.27 -1.33 -6.43
CA ASN A 56 10.88 -2.52 -7.20
C ASN A 56 9.37 -2.58 -7.43
N ILE A 57 8.58 -2.11 -6.46
CA ILE A 57 7.12 -2.09 -6.61
C ILE A 57 6.68 -1.09 -7.69
N VAL A 58 7.33 0.07 -7.83
CA VAL A 58 7.06 0.99 -8.96
C VAL A 58 7.36 0.30 -10.30
N LYS A 59 8.46 -0.43 -10.42
CA LYS A 59 8.78 -1.17 -11.66
C LYS A 59 7.71 -2.21 -11.99
N LEU A 60 7.15 -2.87 -10.98
CA LEU A 60 6.02 -3.80 -11.18
C LEU A 60 4.76 -3.05 -11.60
N ALA A 61 4.49 -1.89 -11.00
CA ALA A 61 3.36 -1.05 -11.37
C ALA A 61 3.41 -0.65 -12.84
N GLU A 62 4.57 -0.25 -13.32
CA GLU A 62 4.81 0.06 -14.73
C GLU A 62 4.64 -1.18 -15.63
N LYS A 63 5.27 -2.29 -15.25
CA LYS A 63 5.21 -3.57 -15.99
C LYS A 63 3.77 -4.04 -16.21
N TYR A 64 2.94 -3.94 -15.18
CA TYR A 64 1.54 -4.39 -15.23
C TYR A 64 0.56 -3.30 -15.66
N ASN A 65 1.04 -2.08 -15.88
CA ASN A 65 0.22 -0.92 -16.25
C ASN A 65 -1.02 -0.79 -15.34
N ILE A 66 -0.79 -0.67 -14.05
CA ILE A 66 -1.85 -0.66 -13.05
C ILE A 66 -2.75 0.58 -13.15
N CYS A 67 -4.02 0.42 -12.80
CA CYS A 67 -4.99 1.52 -12.71
C CYS A 67 -5.15 2.08 -11.30
N GLY A 68 -4.63 1.39 -10.30
CA GLY A 68 -4.69 1.80 -8.90
C GLY A 68 -3.82 0.90 -8.02
N VAL A 69 -3.49 1.39 -6.83
CA VAL A 69 -2.72 0.65 -5.81
C VAL A 69 -3.38 0.86 -4.45
N ILE A 70 -3.64 -0.24 -3.76
CA ILE A 70 -4.36 -0.22 -2.46
C ILE A 70 -3.80 -1.24 -1.48
N THR A 71 -4.14 -1.05 -0.23
CA THR A 71 -3.97 -2.00 0.87
C THR A 71 -5.04 -1.79 1.92
N ASP A 72 -5.16 -2.73 2.85
CA ASP A 72 -5.93 -2.59 4.08
C ASP A 72 -5.26 -3.38 5.22
N GLN A 73 -5.77 -3.24 6.44
CA GLN A 73 -5.39 -3.99 7.63
C GLN A 73 -3.95 -3.80 8.15
N THR A 74 -3.10 -3.05 7.48
CA THR A 74 -1.69 -2.84 7.90
C THR A 74 -1.17 -1.48 7.45
N ASP A 75 -0.30 -0.88 8.26
CA ASP A 75 0.33 0.41 7.97
C ASP A 75 1.64 0.27 7.16
N LEU A 76 2.24 -0.91 7.14
CA LEU A 76 3.55 -1.15 6.52
C LEU A 76 3.64 -0.69 5.05
N PRO A 77 2.64 -0.94 4.18
CA PRO A 77 2.73 -0.56 2.78
C PRO A 77 2.20 0.84 2.47
N VAL A 78 1.72 1.59 3.46
CA VAL A 78 1.06 2.89 3.23
C VAL A 78 1.97 3.89 2.52
N ARG A 79 3.24 3.96 2.92
CA ARG A 79 4.25 4.82 2.26
C ARG A 79 4.50 4.37 0.83
N THR A 80 4.63 3.07 0.61
CA THR A 80 4.84 2.47 -0.71
C THR A 80 3.67 2.76 -1.64
N ILE A 81 2.43 2.64 -1.15
CA ILE A 81 1.23 2.97 -1.92
C ILE A 81 1.24 4.42 -2.37
N ALA A 82 1.53 5.36 -1.46
CA ALA A 82 1.61 6.78 -1.79
C ALA A 82 2.72 7.05 -2.82
N TYR A 83 3.88 6.41 -2.66
CA TYR A 83 5.00 6.53 -3.59
C TYR A 83 4.63 6.04 -5.00
N VAL A 84 4.04 4.85 -5.09
CA VAL A 84 3.61 4.26 -6.37
C VAL A 84 2.53 5.12 -7.03
N ALA A 85 1.51 5.53 -6.29
CA ALA A 85 0.43 6.37 -6.81
C ALA A 85 0.96 7.69 -7.36
N GLU A 86 1.87 8.33 -6.66
CA GLU A 86 2.51 9.59 -7.09
C GLU A 86 3.34 9.39 -8.37
N LYS A 87 4.17 8.35 -8.42
CA LYS A 87 5.00 8.04 -9.60
C LYS A 87 4.19 7.66 -10.84
N MET A 88 3.06 6.99 -10.63
CA MET A 88 2.17 6.54 -11.70
C MET A 88 1.05 7.54 -12.02
N GLU A 89 1.02 8.68 -11.35
CA GLU A 89 -0.04 9.69 -11.47
C GLU A 89 -1.44 9.11 -11.22
N LEU A 90 -1.54 8.21 -10.24
CA LEU A 90 -2.77 7.56 -9.83
C LEU A 90 -3.37 8.23 -8.58
N PRO A 91 -4.67 8.08 -8.33
CA PRO A 91 -5.28 8.56 -7.09
C PRO A 91 -4.61 7.98 -5.85
N GLY A 92 -4.29 8.83 -4.89
CA GLY A 92 -3.64 8.45 -3.63
C GLY A 92 -3.27 9.65 -2.79
N ASN A 93 -2.81 9.40 -1.58
CA ASN A 93 -2.27 10.44 -0.72
C ASN A 93 -0.88 10.86 -1.19
N ASP A 94 -0.51 12.11 -0.93
CA ASP A 94 0.85 12.56 -1.16
C ASP A 94 1.84 11.74 -0.32
N TYR A 95 2.99 11.43 -0.88
CA TYR A 95 4.02 10.65 -0.18
C TYR A 95 4.46 11.30 1.13
N SER A 96 4.62 12.62 1.14
CA SER A 96 4.98 13.39 2.35
C SER A 96 3.93 13.23 3.45
N VAL A 97 2.65 13.22 3.10
CA VAL A 97 1.54 12.99 4.04
C VAL A 97 1.57 11.56 4.56
N ALA A 98 1.76 10.59 3.70
CA ALA A 98 1.88 9.18 4.10
C ALA A 98 3.03 8.96 5.10
N CYS A 99 4.17 9.63 4.91
CA CYS A 99 5.28 9.58 5.85
C CYS A 99 4.90 10.14 7.23
N LEU A 100 4.14 11.22 7.29
CA LEU A 100 3.65 11.80 8.56
C LEU A 100 2.73 10.85 9.32
N PHE A 101 1.85 10.15 8.62
CA PHE A 101 0.88 9.24 9.26
C PHE A 101 1.43 7.87 9.62
N THR A 102 2.60 7.51 9.11
CA THR A 102 3.25 6.22 9.39
C THR A 102 4.43 6.32 10.34
N ASP A 103 4.84 7.52 10.72
CA ASP A 103 5.86 7.79 11.72
C ASP A 103 5.24 8.55 12.90
N LYS A 104 5.12 7.89 14.04
CA LYS A 104 4.46 8.46 15.22
C LYS A 104 5.17 9.69 15.78
N PHE A 105 6.50 9.76 15.64
CA PHE A 105 7.25 10.93 16.06
C PHE A 105 6.94 12.13 15.16
N LEU A 106 7.04 11.96 13.84
CA LEU A 106 6.73 13.00 12.86
C LEU A 106 5.28 13.47 12.97
N MET A 107 4.35 12.56 13.17
CA MET A 107 2.93 12.87 13.37
C MET A 107 2.73 13.77 14.60
N ARG A 108 3.37 13.44 15.72
CA ARG A 108 3.29 14.27 16.95
C ARG A 108 3.95 15.63 16.79
N GLU A 109 5.09 15.69 16.11
CA GLU A 109 5.74 16.98 15.80
C GLU A 109 4.80 17.87 14.95
N ARG A 110 4.15 17.30 13.96
CA ARG A 110 3.18 18.02 13.12
C ARG A 110 1.97 18.49 13.94
N CYS A 111 1.46 17.67 14.84
CA CYS A 111 0.38 18.06 15.76
C CYS A 111 0.79 19.26 16.61
N LYS A 112 2.01 19.29 17.13
CA LYS A 112 2.53 20.45 17.88
C LYS A 112 2.54 21.71 17.03
N GLU A 113 3.07 21.65 15.81
CA GLU A 113 3.11 22.78 14.87
C GLU A 113 1.71 23.37 14.62
N LEU A 114 0.70 22.50 14.57
CA LEU A 114 -0.71 22.87 14.35
C LEU A 114 -1.46 23.27 15.64
N GLY A 115 -0.79 23.28 16.80
CA GLY A 115 -1.40 23.59 18.09
C GLY A 115 -2.34 22.50 18.62
N ILE A 116 -2.27 21.28 18.09
CA ILE A 116 -3.07 20.15 18.57
C ILE A 116 -2.40 19.56 19.81
N LYS A 117 -3.16 19.36 20.86
CA LYS A 117 -2.66 18.78 22.12
C LYS A 117 -2.16 17.36 21.91
N THR A 118 -0.94 17.11 22.35
CA THR A 118 -0.30 15.78 22.27
C THR A 118 0.13 15.27 23.64
N LEU A 119 0.38 13.98 23.75
CA LEU A 119 1.04 13.40 24.91
C LEU A 119 2.52 13.83 24.94
N LYS A 120 3.11 13.78 26.15
CA LYS A 120 4.56 13.94 26.27
C LYS A 120 5.27 12.74 25.62
N TYR A 121 6.28 13.00 24.80
CA TYR A 121 7.03 11.97 24.09
C TYR A 121 8.47 12.37 23.87
N LYS A 122 9.30 11.40 23.56
CA LYS A 122 10.71 11.59 23.22
C LYS A 122 11.10 10.55 22.16
N LEU A 123 11.89 10.99 21.18
CA LEU A 123 12.51 10.08 20.23
C LEU A 123 13.64 9.31 20.97
N CYS A 124 13.62 8.00 20.85
CA CYS A 124 14.64 7.13 21.42
C CYS A 124 15.73 6.80 20.40
#